data_f40e66ae2e83c889c0496eddd194dec8
#
_entry.id   f40e66ae2e83c889c0496eddd194dec8
#
_cell.length_a   1.000
_cell.length_b   1.000
_cell.length_c   1.000
_cell.angle_alpha   90.00
_cell.angle_beta   90.00
_cell.angle_gamma   90.00
#
_symmetry.space_group_name_H-M   'P 1'
#
loop_
_entity.id
_entity.type
_entity.pdbx_description
1 polymer ?
#
loop_
_entity_poly.entity_id
_entity_poly.type
_entity_poly.pdbx_seq_one_letter_code
_entity_poly.pdbx_strand_id
1 'polypeptide(L)'
;MTMTDPVADLLTRVRNANSAHHDTVSLPSSKLKTHIAEILQAEGFIAGFEVADARVGQTLTITLKYGPNRERSIAGIKRVSKPGLRVYAKSTELPRVLGGLGVAILSTSSGLLTDKEANKKGVGGEVLAYVW
;
A
#
# COMPACT_ATOMS: atom_id res chain seq x y z
N MET A 1 -4.20 -25.38 -8.29
CA MET A 1 -3.16 -24.45 -7.82
C MET A 1 -3.80 -23.13 -7.45
N THR A 2 -3.57 -22.68 -6.24
CA THR A 2 -4.08 -21.40 -5.79
C THR A 2 -3.10 -20.30 -6.15
N MET A 3 -3.63 -19.23 -6.73
CA MET A 3 -2.83 -18.02 -6.97
C MET A 3 -2.69 -17.27 -5.65
N THR A 4 -1.48 -16.83 -5.35
CA THR A 4 -1.22 -16.02 -4.17
C THR A 4 -1.07 -14.56 -4.57
N ASP A 5 -1.61 -13.66 -3.76
CA ASP A 5 -1.45 -12.23 -3.96
C ASP A 5 -0.99 -11.60 -2.63
N PRO A 6 0.35 -11.52 -2.43
CA PRO A 6 0.89 -10.94 -1.20
C PRO A 6 0.48 -9.49 -0.98
N VAL A 7 0.29 -8.73 -2.06
CA VAL A 7 -0.15 -7.33 -1.96
C VAL A 7 -1.59 -7.28 -1.44
N ALA A 8 -2.48 -8.10 -2.00
CA ALA A 8 -3.86 -8.16 -1.52
C ALA A 8 -3.93 -8.60 -0.07
N ASP A 9 -3.11 -9.56 0.34
CA ASP A 9 -3.04 -10.03 1.72
C ASP A 9 -2.63 -8.88 2.66
N LEU A 10 -1.58 -8.14 2.31
CA LEU A 10 -1.14 -6.97 3.08
C LEU A 10 -2.28 -5.94 3.21
N LEU A 11 -2.89 -5.57 2.10
CA LEU A 11 -3.95 -4.55 2.08
C LEU A 11 -5.17 -5.00 2.89
N THR A 12 -5.53 -6.27 2.80
CA THR A 12 -6.66 -6.83 3.55
C THR A 12 -6.37 -6.82 5.06
N ARG A 13 -5.17 -7.21 5.47
CA ARG A 13 -4.78 -7.20 6.88
C ARG A 13 -4.79 -5.78 7.44
N VAL A 14 -4.26 -4.81 6.70
CA VAL A 14 -4.26 -3.40 7.11
C VAL A 14 -5.69 -2.88 7.19
N ARG A 15 -6.52 -3.17 6.19
CA ARG A 15 -7.93 -2.76 6.17
C ARG A 15 -8.69 -3.31 7.38
N ASN A 16 -8.54 -4.60 7.66
CA ASN A 16 -9.24 -5.26 8.76
C ASN A 16 -8.79 -4.71 10.12
N ALA A 17 -7.48 -4.55 10.32
CA ALA A 17 -6.94 -3.99 11.54
C ALA A 17 -7.40 -2.54 11.76
N ASN A 18 -7.42 -1.76 10.69
CA ASN A 18 -7.90 -0.38 10.71
C ASN A 18 -9.38 -0.30 11.07
N SER A 19 -10.20 -1.18 10.51
CA SER A 19 -11.63 -1.23 10.80
C SER A 19 -11.91 -1.66 12.24
N ALA A 20 -11.09 -2.55 12.79
CA ALA A 20 -11.21 -3.02 14.17
C ALA A 20 -10.50 -2.11 15.19
N HIS A 21 -9.89 -1.02 14.74
CA HIS A 21 -9.13 -0.07 15.57
C HIS A 21 -7.98 -0.74 16.32
N HIS A 22 -7.31 -1.72 15.70
CA HIS A 22 -6.09 -2.30 16.24
C HIS A 22 -4.96 -1.28 16.15
N ASP A 23 -4.04 -1.30 17.11
CA ASP A 23 -2.88 -0.39 17.09
C ASP A 23 -1.82 -0.85 16.10
N THR A 24 -1.65 -2.16 15.95
CA THR A 24 -0.64 -2.74 15.06
C THR A 24 -1.20 -3.94 14.30
N VAL A 25 -0.52 -4.27 13.20
CA VAL A 25 -0.77 -5.49 12.46
C VAL A 25 0.58 -6.08 12.04
N SER A 26 0.74 -7.38 12.21
CA SER A 26 1.98 -8.09 11.87
C SER A 26 1.72 -9.14 10.80
N LEU A 27 2.69 -9.29 9.91
CA LEU A 27 2.61 -10.25 8.80
C LEU A 27 4.03 -10.61 8.33
N PRO A 28 4.18 -11.71 7.59
CA PRO A 28 5.48 -12.03 6.99
C PRO A 28 5.92 -10.91 6.05
N SER A 29 7.19 -10.52 6.15
CA SER A 29 7.74 -9.42 5.35
C SER A 29 8.23 -9.87 3.99
N SER A 30 8.30 -8.92 3.05
CA SER A 30 8.99 -9.04 1.78
C SER A 30 9.42 -7.64 1.36
N LYS A 31 10.32 -7.56 0.35
CA LYS A 31 10.76 -6.26 -0.15
C LYS A 31 9.58 -5.43 -0.67
N LEU A 32 8.67 -6.07 -1.40
CA LEU A 32 7.50 -5.39 -1.96
C LEU A 32 6.60 -4.84 -0.85
N LYS A 33 6.30 -5.65 0.16
CA LYS A 33 5.46 -5.23 1.29
C LYS A 33 6.10 -4.09 2.06
N THR A 34 7.41 -4.14 2.27
CA THR A 34 8.16 -3.07 2.95
C THR A 34 8.10 -1.77 2.16
N HIS A 35 8.25 -1.83 0.84
CA HIS A 35 8.14 -0.64 -0.02
C HIS A 35 6.73 -0.03 0.03
N ILE A 36 5.70 -0.86 0.07
CA ILE A 36 4.31 -0.38 0.21
C ILE A 36 4.15 0.32 1.57
N ALA A 37 4.69 -0.27 2.64
CA ALA A 37 4.63 0.34 3.97
C ALA A 37 5.36 1.69 4.01
N GLU A 38 6.49 1.81 3.33
CA GLU A 38 7.22 3.09 3.21
C GLU A 38 6.35 4.16 2.55
N ILE A 39 5.64 3.81 1.48
CA ILE A 39 4.73 4.74 0.80
C ILE A 39 3.58 5.15 1.72
N LEU A 40 2.97 4.19 2.41
CA LEU A 40 1.87 4.48 3.33
C LEU A 40 2.31 5.41 4.46
N GLN A 41 3.52 5.22 4.98
CA GLN A 41 4.07 6.10 6.02
C GLN A 41 4.35 7.50 5.47
N ALA A 42 5.01 7.58 4.31
CA ALA A 42 5.34 8.87 3.68
C ALA A 42 4.10 9.69 3.37
N GLU A 43 3.00 9.04 3.00
CA GLU A 43 1.74 9.71 2.68
C GLU A 43 0.86 9.95 3.93
N GLY A 44 1.32 9.52 5.10
CA GLY A 44 0.62 9.78 6.36
C GLY A 44 -0.55 8.85 6.66
N PHE A 45 -0.65 7.71 5.99
CA PHE A 45 -1.71 6.74 6.24
C PHE A 45 -1.44 5.83 7.42
N ILE A 46 -0.17 5.59 7.74
CA ILE A 46 0.24 4.81 8.91
C ILE A 46 1.25 5.61 9.73
N ALA A 47 1.36 5.29 11.01
CA ALA A 47 2.32 5.97 11.89
C ALA A 47 3.75 5.52 11.62
N GLY A 48 3.94 4.23 11.31
CA GLY A 48 5.24 3.69 11.00
C GLY A 48 5.20 2.20 10.78
N PHE A 49 6.36 1.62 10.54
CA PHE A 49 6.49 0.17 10.40
C PHE A 49 7.88 -0.26 10.87
N GLU A 50 8.00 -1.53 11.16
CA GLU A 50 9.25 -2.13 11.63
C GLU A 50 9.39 -3.51 11.01
N VAL A 51 10.63 -3.86 10.63
CA VAL A 51 10.96 -5.19 10.12
C VAL A 51 11.91 -5.83 11.10
N ALA A 52 11.55 -7.00 11.60
CA ALA A 52 12.36 -7.74 12.56
C ALA A 52 12.56 -9.18 12.11
N ASP A 53 13.68 -9.77 12.50
CA ASP A 53 13.94 -11.17 12.20
C ASP A 53 12.97 -12.05 13.00
N ALA A 54 12.45 -13.07 12.32
CA ALA A 54 11.58 -14.06 12.92
C ALA A 54 12.27 -15.43 12.87
N ARG A 55 11.64 -16.44 13.45
CA ARG A 55 12.15 -17.80 13.41
C ARG A 55 12.38 -18.27 11.97
N VAL A 56 11.49 -17.90 11.09
CA VAL A 56 11.61 -18.14 9.65
C VAL A 56 11.33 -16.81 8.93
N GLY A 57 12.33 -16.31 8.20
CA GLY A 57 12.18 -15.06 7.46
C GLY A 57 12.15 -13.83 8.36
N GLN A 58 11.37 -12.84 7.96
CA GLN A 58 11.24 -11.58 8.67
C GLN A 58 9.76 -11.25 8.88
N THR A 59 9.46 -10.52 9.94
CA THR A 59 8.11 -10.05 10.26
C THR A 59 8.04 -8.54 10.05
N LEU A 60 7.04 -8.11 9.29
CA LEU A 60 6.71 -6.70 9.13
C LEU A 60 5.60 -6.36 10.12
N THR A 61 5.83 -5.39 10.98
CA THR A 61 4.84 -4.87 11.91
C THR A 61 4.52 -3.44 11.53
N ILE A 62 3.25 -3.18 11.23
CA ILE A 62 2.75 -1.87 10.84
C ILE A 62 2.02 -1.27 12.03
N THR A 63 2.40 -0.05 12.41
CA THR A 63 1.71 0.71 13.45
C THR A 63 0.70 1.62 12.76
N LEU A 64 -0.58 1.39 13.03
CA LEU A 64 -1.66 2.14 12.43
C LEU A 64 -1.77 3.53 13.06
N LYS A 65 -2.41 4.45 12.33
CA LYS A 65 -2.54 5.83 12.75
C LYS A 65 -4.02 6.18 12.90
N TYR A 66 -4.33 6.85 14.01
CA TYR A 66 -5.69 7.32 14.28
C TYR A 66 -5.61 8.79 14.71
N GLY A 67 -6.70 9.53 14.45
CA GLY A 67 -6.82 10.91 14.89
C GLY A 67 -7.16 11.02 16.38
N PRO A 68 -7.30 12.27 16.89
CA PRO A 68 -7.55 12.51 18.31
C PRO A 68 -8.81 11.82 18.85
N ASN A 69 -9.81 11.64 18.01
CA ASN A 69 -11.08 10.98 18.39
C ASN A 69 -11.14 9.54 17.86
N ARG A 70 -9.98 8.91 17.66
CA ARG A 70 -9.86 7.55 17.11
C ARG A 70 -10.41 7.42 15.69
N GLU A 71 -10.50 8.54 14.95
CA GLU A 71 -10.89 8.48 13.55
C GLU A 71 -9.77 7.85 12.71
N ARG A 72 -10.16 7.03 11.74
CA ARG A 72 -9.22 6.29 10.89
C ARG A 72 -8.49 7.23 9.94
N SER A 73 -7.17 7.03 9.79
CA SER A 73 -6.38 7.74 8.78
C SER A 73 -6.57 7.14 7.39
N ILE A 74 -6.99 5.88 7.32
CA ILE A 74 -7.30 5.21 6.06
C ILE A 74 -8.81 5.05 5.97
N ALA A 75 -9.43 5.73 5.00
CA ALA A 75 -10.86 5.59 4.75
C ALA A 75 -11.15 4.39 3.86
N GLY A 76 -10.27 4.07 2.93
CA GLY A 76 -10.45 2.93 2.05
C GLY A 76 -9.15 2.46 1.41
N ILE A 77 -9.13 1.19 1.05
CA ILE A 77 -8.03 0.53 0.34
C ILE A 77 -8.65 -0.35 -0.73
N LYS A 78 -8.13 -0.26 -1.96
CA LYS A 78 -8.60 -1.10 -3.06
C LYS A 78 -7.43 -1.69 -3.83
N ARG A 79 -7.42 -3.01 -3.97
CA ARG A 79 -6.50 -3.71 -4.87
C ARG A 79 -6.97 -3.49 -6.31
N VAL A 80 -6.08 -3.01 -7.19
CA VAL A 80 -6.44 -2.73 -8.58
C VAL A 80 -5.93 -3.83 -9.50
N SER A 81 -4.61 -3.95 -9.68
CA SER A 81 -4.02 -5.00 -10.49
C SER A 81 -4.00 -6.31 -9.69
N LYS A 82 -4.36 -7.41 -10.32
CA LYS A 82 -4.43 -8.74 -9.67
C LYS A 82 -3.65 -9.75 -10.50
N PRO A 83 -3.18 -10.86 -9.91
CA PRO A 83 -2.43 -11.86 -10.68
C PRO A 83 -3.13 -12.35 -11.94
N GLY A 84 -4.46 -12.47 -11.92
CA GLY A 84 -5.24 -12.90 -13.10
C GLY A 84 -5.72 -11.76 -13.98
N LEU A 85 -5.52 -10.51 -13.56
CA LEU A 85 -6.00 -9.34 -14.29
C LEU A 85 -5.09 -8.15 -13.98
N ARG A 86 -4.04 -7.98 -14.78
CA ARG A 86 -3.08 -6.89 -14.59
C ARG A 86 -3.63 -5.60 -15.16
N VAL A 87 -3.41 -4.50 -14.45
CA VAL A 87 -3.86 -3.15 -14.84
C VAL A 87 -2.65 -2.24 -14.91
N TYR A 88 -2.45 -1.59 -16.05
CA TYR A 88 -1.33 -0.68 -16.30
C TYR A 88 -1.85 0.71 -16.65
N ALA A 89 -1.04 1.72 -16.37
CA ALA A 89 -1.34 3.10 -16.77
C ALA A 89 -0.12 3.72 -17.41
N LYS A 90 -0.36 4.51 -18.47
CA LYS A 90 0.68 5.29 -19.14
C LYS A 90 0.97 6.54 -18.31
N SER A 91 2.15 7.11 -18.51
CA SER A 91 2.56 8.34 -17.81
C SER A 91 1.62 9.52 -18.08
N THR A 92 0.91 9.51 -19.22
CA THR A 92 -0.05 10.56 -19.60
C THR A 92 -1.45 10.33 -19.06
N GLU A 93 -1.72 9.14 -18.53
CA GLU A 93 -3.06 8.72 -18.08
C GLU A 93 -3.03 8.10 -16.69
N LEU A 94 -2.23 8.67 -15.80
CA LEU A 94 -2.12 8.15 -14.44
C LEU A 94 -3.43 8.37 -13.66
N PRO A 95 -3.88 7.35 -12.90
CA PRO A 95 -5.11 7.48 -12.13
C PRO A 95 -4.96 8.50 -11.01
N ARG A 96 -6.04 9.17 -10.70
CA ARG A 96 -6.13 10.03 -9.53
C ARG A 96 -7.19 9.48 -8.58
N VAL A 97 -6.86 9.40 -7.31
CA VAL A 97 -7.75 8.88 -6.29
C VAL A 97 -8.38 10.06 -5.56
N LEU A 98 -9.72 10.16 -5.59
CA LEU A 98 -10.48 11.24 -4.95
C LEU A 98 -9.92 12.63 -5.28
N GLY A 99 -9.65 12.90 -6.58
CA GLY A 99 -9.17 14.20 -7.02
C GLY A 99 -7.79 14.57 -6.49
N GLY A 100 -7.00 13.59 -6.06
CA GLY A 100 -5.66 13.80 -5.52
C GLY A 100 -5.58 13.75 -4.00
N LEU A 101 -6.71 13.56 -3.29
CA LEU A 101 -6.71 13.40 -1.84
C LEU A 101 -6.16 12.05 -1.39
N GLY A 102 -6.38 11.00 -2.21
CA GLY A 102 -5.79 9.69 -2.00
C GLY A 102 -4.59 9.48 -2.89
N VAL A 103 -4.03 8.28 -2.88
CA VAL A 103 -2.88 7.92 -3.71
C VAL A 103 -3.12 6.61 -4.44
N ALA A 104 -2.53 6.51 -5.64
CA ALA A 104 -2.38 5.25 -6.35
C ALA A 104 -0.94 4.79 -6.15
N ILE A 105 -0.76 3.51 -5.86
CA ILE A 105 0.57 2.91 -5.72
C ILE A 105 0.87 2.18 -7.02
N LEU A 106 1.95 2.59 -7.69
CA LEU A 106 2.35 2.02 -8.97
C LEU A 106 3.70 1.32 -8.88
N SER A 107 3.81 0.21 -9.60
CA SER A 107 5.10 -0.46 -9.82
C SER A 107 5.64 0.01 -11.16
N THR A 108 6.75 0.72 -11.15
CA THR A 108 7.37 1.32 -12.33
C THR A 108 8.79 0.81 -12.53
N SER A 109 9.40 1.17 -13.65
CA SER A 109 10.81 0.89 -13.90
C SER A 109 11.72 1.57 -12.89
N SER A 110 11.26 2.63 -12.23
CA SER A 110 11.99 3.35 -11.19
C SER A 110 11.63 2.89 -9.78
N GLY A 111 10.96 1.75 -9.63
CA GLY A 111 10.51 1.20 -8.36
C GLY A 111 9.05 1.51 -8.05
N LEU A 112 8.65 1.32 -6.80
CA LEU A 112 7.29 1.67 -6.37
C LEU A 112 7.18 3.17 -6.18
N LEU A 113 6.18 3.76 -6.80
CA LEU A 113 5.92 5.20 -6.74
C LEU A 113 4.44 5.46 -6.50
N THR A 114 4.13 6.65 -5.97
CA THR A 114 2.75 7.14 -5.98
C THR A 114 2.46 7.73 -7.37
N ASP A 115 1.17 7.95 -7.65
CA ASP A 115 0.76 8.60 -8.91
C ASP A 115 1.42 9.98 -9.07
N LYS A 116 1.57 10.73 -7.97
CA LYS A 116 2.22 12.05 -8.00
C LYS A 116 3.70 11.95 -8.35
N GLU A 117 4.40 11.01 -7.74
CA GLU A 117 5.83 10.79 -8.02
C GLU A 117 6.05 10.29 -9.45
N ALA A 118 5.19 9.38 -9.91
CA ALA A 118 5.26 8.87 -11.28
C ALA A 118 5.01 9.98 -12.30
N ASN A 119 4.07 10.88 -12.00
CA ASN A 119 3.80 12.03 -12.86
C ASN A 119 5.01 12.96 -12.96
N LYS A 120 5.67 13.23 -11.84
CA LYS A 120 6.88 14.07 -11.82
C LYS A 120 8.01 13.46 -12.64
N LYS A 121 8.16 12.14 -12.58
CA LYS A 121 9.22 11.43 -13.32
C LYS A 121 8.83 11.12 -14.76
N GLY A 122 7.57 11.33 -15.13
CA GLY A 122 7.08 11.06 -16.47
C GLY A 122 7.06 9.58 -16.81
N VAL A 123 6.80 8.71 -15.82
CA VAL A 123 6.75 7.25 -16.02
C VAL A 123 5.38 6.69 -15.71
N GLY A 124 5.02 5.61 -16.39
CA GLY A 124 3.84 4.82 -16.08
C GLY A 124 4.24 3.47 -15.52
N GLY A 125 3.26 2.64 -15.19
CA GLY A 125 3.52 1.31 -14.68
C GLY A 125 2.27 0.55 -14.31
N GLU A 126 2.46 -0.52 -13.58
CA GLU A 126 1.36 -1.34 -13.08
C GLU A 126 0.71 -0.65 -11.88
N VAL A 127 -0.61 -0.49 -11.94
CA VAL A 127 -1.38 0.13 -10.85
C VAL A 127 -1.71 -0.95 -9.83
N LEU A 128 -1.01 -0.95 -8.71
CA LEU A 128 -1.16 -1.98 -7.68
C LEU A 128 -2.41 -1.77 -6.83
N ALA A 129 -2.61 -0.56 -6.34
CA ALA A 129 -3.67 -0.29 -5.37
C ALA A 129 -4.02 1.19 -5.30
N TYR A 130 -5.20 1.46 -4.76
CA TYR A 130 -5.61 2.81 -4.36
C TYR A 130 -5.75 2.84 -2.84
N VAL A 131 -5.32 3.94 -2.22
CA VAL A 131 -5.46 4.18 -0.78
C VAL A 131 -5.96 5.61 -0.58
N TRP A 132 -6.96 5.78 0.26
CA TRP A 132 -7.50 7.11 0.56
C TRP A 132 -8.03 7.22 1.99
#